data_6e19459f6fe1aa6aa08a334f7a643bf2
#
_entry.id   6e19459f6fe1aa6aa08a334f7a643bf2
#
_cell.length_a   1.000
_cell.length_b   1.000
_cell.length_c   1.000
_cell.angle_alpha   90.00
_cell.angle_beta   90.00
_cell.angle_gamma   90.00
#
_symmetry.space_group_name_H-M   'P 1'
#
loop_
_entity.id
_entity.type
_entity.pdbx_description
1 polymer ?
#
loop_
_entity_poly.entity_id
_entity_poly.type
_entity_poly.pdbx_seq_one_letter_code
_entity_poly.pdbx_strand_id
1 'polypeptide(L)'
;NSIAEQSVTNRDWVKNGVLARYTASAFNIYRCPADNYLSPQQKRKGISQRLRSNVMNAFFGRFNSSNRNDPTLFGRNALLQQYRQFMKVADVPNPGNTWVTLDEHPDSINDGYFINGPNRNQWGDTPASNHGGGSSFSFADGHSELKKWLSSSTKIPVKYGWGTPSFDADGKKDFAWWRERTGFISY
;
A
#
# COMPACT_ATOMS: atom_id res chain seq x y z
N ASN A 1 3.40 -3.13 21.79
CA ASN A 1 3.28 -2.40 20.53
C ASN A 1 3.67 -3.34 19.40
N SER A 2 2.71 -3.76 18.59
CA SER A 2 2.99 -4.55 17.38
C SER A 2 3.70 -3.70 16.32
N ILE A 3 4.43 -4.33 15.40
CA ILE A 3 5.02 -3.65 14.24
C ILE A 3 3.95 -2.89 13.47
N ALA A 4 2.78 -3.50 13.27
CA ALA A 4 1.63 -2.87 12.62
C ALA A 4 1.19 -1.56 13.29
N GLU A 5 1.17 -1.49 14.61
CA GLU A 5 0.85 -0.25 15.31
C GLU A 5 1.95 0.80 15.15
N GLN A 6 3.21 0.40 15.29
CA GLN A 6 4.36 1.31 15.14
C GLN A 6 4.45 1.89 13.73
N SER A 7 4.12 1.10 12.71
CA SER A 7 4.17 1.53 11.31
C SER A 7 3.28 2.73 10.99
N VAL A 8 2.22 2.95 11.78
CA VAL A 8 1.27 4.06 11.60
C VAL A 8 1.32 5.12 12.71
N THR A 9 2.17 4.96 13.72
CA THR A 9 2.22 5.86 14.89
C THR A 9 3.61 6.31 15.28
N ASN A 10 4.68 5.64 14.82
CA ASN A 10 6.05 5.96 15.21
C ASN A 10 6.64 7.08 14.32
N ARG A 11 6.76 8.27 14.88
CA ARG A 11 7.30 9.46 14.20
C ARG A 11 8.76 9.30 13.79
N ASP A 12 9.56 8.56 14.56
CA ASP A 12 10.98 8.40 14.27
C ASP A 12 11.21 7.60 12.98
N TRP A 13 10.30 6.67 12.64
CA TRP A 13 10.37 5.95 11.37
C TRP A 13 10.15 6.86 10.17
N VAL A 14 9.28 7.85 10.30
CA VAL A 14 9.08 8.86 9.24
C VAL A 14 10.25 9.83 9.20
N LYS A 15 10.65 10.36 10.37
CA LYS A 15 11.72 11.36 10.50
C LYS A 15 13.09 10.85 10.02
N ASN A 16 13.38 9.57 10.27
CA ASN A 16 14.64 8.93 9.92
C ASN A 16 14.55 8.06 8.66
N GLY A 17 13.40 8.04 8.01
CA GLY A 17 13.18 7.30 6.76
C GLY A 17 13.96 7.91 5.59
N VAL A 18 14.23 7.10 4.58
CA VAL A 18 15.01 7.53 3.39
C VAL A 18 14.41 8.72 2.65
N LEU A 19 13.10 8.90 2.71
CA LEU A 19 12.39 10.02 2.07
C LEU A 19 12.42 11.30 2.90
N ALA A 20 12.78 11.25 4.19
CA ALA A 20 12.73 12.40 5.10
C ALA A 20 13.55 13.59 4.59
N ARG A 21 14.73 13.33 4.00
CA ARG A 21 15.59 14.37 3.41
C ARG A 21 14.97 15.11 2.22
N TYR A 22 14.03 14.48 1.52
CA TYR A 22 13.35 15.08 0.36
C TYR A 22 12.06 15.80 0.74
N THR A 23 11.56 15.58 1.94
CA THR A 23 10.26 16.07 2.42
C THR A 23 10.39 16.97 3.63
N ALA A 24 11.62 17.42 3.96
CA ALA A 24 11.91 18.15 5.20
C ALA A 24 11.31 17.49 6.45
N SER A 25 11.27 16.16 6.48
CA SER A 25 10.65 15.34 7.54
C SER A 25 9.18 15.67 7.81
N ALA A 26 8.45 16.18 6.83
CA ALA A 26 7.02 16.49 6.97
C ALA A 26 6.21 15.21 7.18
N PHE A 27 5.40 15.16 8.25
CA PHE A 27 4.60 13.97 8.59
C PHE A 27 3.26 13.91 7.84
N ASN A 28 2.67 15.05 7.55
CA ASN A 28 1.32 15.16 7.01
C ASN A 28 1.19 14.70 5.55
N ILE A 29 2.30 14.57 4.82
CA ILE A 29 2.31 14.12 3.42
C ILE A 29 2.02 12.62 3.26
N TYR A 30 2.20 11.83 4.34
CA TYR A 30 2.00 10.38 4.30
C TYR A 30 0.58 9.93 4.68
N ARG A 31 -0.28 10.88 5.00
CA ARG A 31 -1.65 10.61 5.43
C ARG A 31 -2.66 11.36 4.57
N CYS A 32 -3.63 10.62 4.05
CA CYS A 32 -4.80 11.22 3.43
C CYS A 32 -5.57 12.05 4.48
N PRO A 33 -5.91 13.32 4.22
CA PRO A 33 -6.71 14.14 5.14
C PRO A 33 -8.09 13.54 5.45
N ALA A 34 -8.64 12.73 4.54
CA ALA A 34 -9.91 12.03 4.74
C ALA A 34 -9.79 10.78 5.62
N ASP A 35 -8.56 10.34 5.96
CA ASP A 35 -8.34 9.25 6.91
C ASP A 35 -8.44 9.76 8.35
N ASN A 36 -9.63 9.62 8.92
CA ASN A 36 -9.93 10.00 10.30
C ASN A 36 -10.11 8.78 11.22
N TYR A 37 -9.69 7.61 10.78
CA TYR A 37 -9.90 6.37 11.51
C TYR A 37 -8.83 6.13 12.56
N LEU A 38 -9.27 5.85 13.78
CA LEU A 38 -8.42 5.39 14.89
C LEU A 38 -9.07 4.20 15.55
N SER A 39 -8.31 3.13 15.73
CA SER A 39 -8.78 1.97 16.47
C SER A 39 -9.09 2.34 17.93
N PRO A 40 -9.98 1.60 18.61
CA PRO A 40 -10.21 1.81 20.04
C PRO A 40 -8.93 1.72 20.88
N GLN A 41 -7.98 0.87 20.46
CA GLN A 41 -6.69 0.74 21.13
C GLN A 41 -5.81 1.99 20.94
N GLN A 42 -5.76 2.56 19.76
CA GLN A 42 -5.03 3.81 19.48
C GLN A 42 -5.62 4.97 20.28
N LYS A 43 -6.95 5.09 20.34
CA LYS A 43 -7.65 6.09 21.16
C LYS A 43 -7.30 5.97 22.64
N ARG A 44 -7.31 4.75 23.21
CA ARG A 44 -6.92 4.52 24.61
C ARG A 44 -5.48 4.90 24.93
N LYS A 45 -4.59 4.88 23.93
CA LYS A 45 -3.18 5.31 24.04
C LYS A 45 -3.00 6.82 23.82
N GLY A 46 -4.07 7.58 23.67
CA GLY A 46 -4.03 9.04 23.46
C GLY A 46 -3.54 9.43 22.04
N ILE A 47 -3.54 8.50 21.09
CA ILE A 47 -3.20 8.83 19.71
C ILE A 47 -4.35 9.61 19.09
N SER A 48 -4.08 10.79 18.58
CA SER A 48 -5.07 11.67 17.98
C SER A 48 -5.24 11.45 16.47
N GLN A 49 -4.19 10.94 15.80
CA GLN A 49 -4.22 10.61 14.37
C GLN A 49 -3.12 9.63 14.01
N ARG A 50 -3.36 8.84 12.96
CA ARG A 50 -2.29 8.03 12.35
C ARG A 50 -1.33 8.92 11.56
N LEU A 51 -0.08 8.49 11.43
CA LEU A 51 0.94 9.22 10.67
C LEU A 51 0.85 8.98 9.17
N ARG A 52 0.31 7.84 8.77
CA ARG A 52 0.15 7.49 7.36
C ARG A 52 -1.11 6.67 7.11
N SER A 53 -1.65 6.85 5.94
CA SER A 53 -2.61 5.97 5.26
C SER A 53 -2.04 5.45 3.94
N ASN A 54 -0.94 6.05 3.49
CA ASN A 54 -0.30 5.74 2.23
C ASN A 54 0.71 4.60 2.38
N VAL A 55 0.75 3.71 1.41
CA VAL A 55 1.64 2.54 1.34
C VAL A 55 2.24 2.41 -0.04
N MET A 56 3.36 1.69 -0.13
CA MET A 56 4.11 1.51 -1.36
C MET A 56 3.80 0.15 -1.99
N ASN A 57 3.79 0.11 -3.30
CA ASN A 57 3.76 -1.13 -4.08
C ASN A 57 4.93 -2.03 -3.69
N ALA A 58 4.63 -3.24 -3.23
CA ALA A 58 5.63 -4.21 -2.77
C ALA A 58 6.61 -4.70 -3.86
N PHE A 59 6.39 -4.29 -5.12
CA PHE A 59 7.31 -4.60 -6.24
C PHE A 59 8.43 -3.57 -6.40
N PHE A 60 8.45 -2.48 -5.62
CA PHE A 60 9.48 -1.45 -5.68
C PHE A 60 10.45 -1.51 -4.50
N GLY A 61 11.73 -1.29 -4.81
CA GLY A 61 12.78 -1.16 -3.81
C GLY A 61 13.23 -2.49 -3.20
N ARG A 62 14.00 -2.40 -2.14
CA ARG A 62 14.60 -3.54 -1.45
C ARG A 62 13.87 -3.81 -0.15
N PHE A 63 13.47 -5.07 0.09
CA PHE A 63 12.77 -5.46 1.31
C PHE A 63 13.67 -5.53 2.55
N ASN A 64 14.88 -6.09 2.40
CA ASN A 64 15.79 -6.27 3.54
C ASN A 64 17.24 -6.03 3.13
N SER A 65 17.84 -4.98 3.69
CA SER A 65 19.23 -4.62 3.41
C SER A 65 20.27 -5.50 4.10
N SER A 66 19.87 -6.25 5.13
CA SER A 66 20.80 -7.00 5.99
C SER A 66 20.91 -8.49 5.63
N ASN A 67 19.98 -9.02 4.83
CA ASN A 67 19.98 -10.42 4.46
C ASN A 67 20.65 -10.64 3.10
N ARG A 68 21.75 -11.38 3.08
CA ARG A 68 22.48 -11.72 1.84
C ARG A 68 21.69 -12.63 0.90
N ASN A 69 20.70 -13.36 1.42
CA ASN A 69 19.80 -14.24 0.66
C ASN A 69 18.47 -13.58 0.32
N ASP A 70 18.36 -12.26 0.52
CA ASP A 70 17.16 -11.51 0.15
C ASP A 70 16.95 -11.61 -1.37
N PRO A 71 15.87 -12.23 -1.86
CA PRO A 71 15.62 -12.40 -3.29
C PRO A 71 15.55 -11.06 -4.04
N THR A 72 15.26 -9.95 -3.36
CA THR A 72 15.25 -8.62 -3.98
C THR A 72 16.63 -8.18 -4.47
N LEU A 73 17.72 -8.71 -3.90
CA LEU A 73 19.08 -8.49 -4.39
C LEU A 73 19.29 -9.00 -5.83
N PHE A 74 18.50 -10.00 -6.22
CA PHE A 74 18.54 -10.63 -7.54
C PHE A 74 17.39 -10.15 -8.43
N GLY A 75 16.75 -9.02 -8.07
CA GLY A 75 15.63 -8.47 -8.81
C GLY A 75 14.34 -9.30 -8.73
N ARG A 76 14.19 -10.16 -7.73
CA ARG A 76 12.99 -10.97 -7.48
C ARG A 76 12.19 -10.40 -6.33
N ASN A 77 10.85 -10.44 -6.43
CA ASN A 77 10.00 -10.02 -5.33
C ASN A 77 10.15 -10.95 -4.12
N ALA A 78 10.26 -10.39 -2.91
CA ALA A 78 10.53 -11.16 -1.70
C ALA A 78 9.39 -12.14 -1.33
N LEU A 79 8.15 -11.81 -1.64
CA LEU A 79 6.96 -12.58 -1.28
C LEU A 79 6.40 -13.39 -2.46
N LEU A 80 6.54 -12.88 -3.68
CA LEU A 80 6.09 -13.49 -4.92
C LEU A 80 7.30 -13.71 -5.85
N GLN A 81 8.19 -14.63 -5.49
CA GLN A 81 9.53 -14.80 -6.07
C GLN A 81 9.53 -15.10 -7.58
N GLN A 82 8.42 -15.53 -8.15
CA GLN A 82 8.26 -15.70 -9.59
C GLN A 82 8.17 -14.39 -10.37
N TYR A 83 8.00 -13.24 -9.66
CA TYR A 83 7.89 -11.91 -10.26
C TYR A 83 9.12 -11.05 -9.98
N ARG A 84 9.37 -10.12 -10.90
CA ARG A 84 10.47 -9.15 -10.78
C ARG A 84 10.23 -8.13 -9.67
N GLN A 85 11.35 -7.68 -9.07
CA GLN A 85 11.40 -6.53 -8.18
C GLN A 85 12.06 -5.37 -8.92
N PHE A 86 11.42 -4.20 -8.94
CA PHE A 86 11.95 -3.00 -9.57
C PHE A 86 12.91 -2.28 -8.62
N MET A 87 14.20 -2.35 -8.92
CA MET A 87 15.25 -1.71 -8.12
C MET A 87 15.55 -0.29 -8.59
N LYS A 88 15.16 0.07 -9.81
CA LYS A 88 15.31 1.38 -10.43
C LYS A 88 14.04 1.72 -11.22
N VAL A 89 13.74 3.00 -11.36
CA VAL A 89 12.61 3.46 -12.18
C VAL A 89 12.76 2.99 -13.64
N ALA A 90 14.00 2.93 -14.14
CA ALA A 90 14.30 2.42 -15.50
C ALA A 90 13.95 0.93 -15.69
N ASP A 91 13.76 0.17 -14.60
CA ASP A 91 13.36 -1.24 -14.68
C ASP A 91 11.85 -1.42 -14.91
N VAL A 92 11.07 -0.34 -14.81
CA VAL A 92 9.61 -0.35 -14.96
C VAL A 92 9.23 -0.20 -16.44
N PRO A 93 8.67 -1.23 -17.09
CA PRO A 93 8.45 -1.20 -18.55
C PRO A 93 7.38 -0.21 -18.99
N ASN A 94 6.38 0.02 -18.14
CA ASN A 94 5.27 0.93 -18.41
C ASN A 94 5.03 1.83 -17.19
N PRO A 95 5.88 2.88 -16.99
CA PRO A 95 5.81 3.71 -15.78
C PRO A 95 4.50 4.48 -15.64
N GLY A 96 3.87 4.89 -16.74
CA GLY A 96 2.55 5.55 -16.73
C GLY A 96 1.39 4.61 -16.40
N ASN A 97 1.61 3.30 -16.36
CA ASN A 97 0.59 2.32 -15.96
C ASN A 97 1.06 1.42 -14.81
N THR A 98 2.10 1.83 -14.08
CA THR A 98 2.58 1.09 -12.90
C THR A 98 2.51 1.98 -11.68
N TRP A 99 1.60 1.67 -10.76
CA TRP A 99 1.42 2.45 -9.54
C TRP A 99 2.58 2.23 -8.56
N VAL A 100 2.91 3.28 -7.81
CA VAL A 100 3.99 3.28 -6.79
C VAL A 100 3.42 3.35 -5.39
N THR A 101 2.46 4.23 -5.14
CA THR A 101 1.81 4.37 -3.83
C THR A 101 0.30 4.44 -3.97
N LEU A 102 -0.40 4.01 -2.93
CA LEU A 102 -1.85 4.14 -2.81
C LEU A 102 -2.26 4.36 -1.35
N ASP A 103 -3.50 4.83 -1.13
CA ASP A 103 -4.10 4.86 0.20
C ASP A 103 -4.67 3.49 0.56
N GLU A 104 -4.21 2.93 1.68
CA GLU A 104 -4.63 1.62 2.18
C GLU A 104 -5.73 1.73 3.23
N HIS A 105 -6.60 0.73 3.24
CA HIS A 105 -7.71 0.63 4.17
C HIS A 105 -7.22 0.50 5.63
N PRO A 106 -7.87 1.18 6.60
CA PRO A 106 -7.49 1.15 8.00
C PRO A 106 -7.40 -0.23 8.62
N ASP A 107 -8.15 -1.21 8.14
CA ASP A 107 -8.16 -2.56 8.69
C ASP A 107 -7.07 -3.46 8.11
N SER A 108 -6.45 -3.10 6.98
CA SER A 108 -5.37 -3.89 6.39
C SER A 108 -3.98 -3.30 6.60
N ILE A 109 -3.87 -2.00 6.84
CA ILE A 109 -2.58 -1.32 6.96
C ILE A 109 -1.77 -1.83 8.16
N ASN A 110 -0.77 -2.65 7.87
CA ASN A 110 0.06 -3.33 8.88
C ASN A 110 1.55 -2.97 8.78
N ASP A 111 2.01 -2.63 7.59
CA ASP A 111 3.39 -2.25 7.29
C ASP A 111 3.43 -1.18 6.19
N GLY A 112 4.57 -0.97 5.53
CA GLY A 112 4.74 0.06 4.50
C GLY A 112 4.40 -0.39 3.09
N TYR A 113 3.99 -1.63 2.89
CA TYR A 113 3.81 -2.24 1.58
C TYR A 113 2.37 -2.68 1.36
N PHE A 114 1.97 -2.66 0.09
CA PHE A 114 0.70 -3.21 -0.37
C PHE A 114 0.97 -4.35 -1.34
N ILE A 115 0.47 -5.54 -1.02
CA ILE A 115 0.67 -6.73 -1.83
C ILE A 115 -0.57 -7.62 -1.85
N ASN A 116 -0.91 -8.07 -3.03
CA ASN A 116 -1.85 -9.17 -3.25
C ASN A 116 -1.29 -10.11 -4.31
N GLY A 117 -1.50 -11.41 -4.16
CA GLY A 117 -1.20 -12.36 -5.24
C GLY A 117 -2.14 -12.11 -6.43
N PRO A 118 -1.69 -12.34 -7.70
CA PRO A 118 -2.46 -11.95 -8.89
C PRO A 118 -3.75 -12.75 -9.13
N ASN A 119 -3.91 -13.90 -8.46
CA ASN A 119 -5.02 -14.82 -8.66
C ASN A 119 -5.94 -14.93 -7.44
N ARG A 120 -6.01 -13.87 -6.61
CA ARG A 120 -6.90 -13.88 -5.44
C ARG A 120 -8.35 -13.66 -5.85
N ASN A 121 -9.25 -14.18 -5.01
CA ASN A 121 -10.70 -13.98 -5.12
C ASN A 121 -11.26 -13.02 -4.05
N GLN A 122 -10.39 -12.42 -3.25
CA GLN A 122 -10.68 -11.40 -2.24
C GLN A 122 -9.42 -10.56 -2.00
N TRP A 123 -9.59 -9.36 -1.45
CA TRP A 123 -8.46 -8.54 -1.04
C TRP A 123 -7.71 -9.20 0.14
N GLY A 124 -6.38 -9.18 0.10
CA GLY A 124 -5.52 -9.32 1.27
C GLY A 124 -5.30 -7.94 1.87
N ASP A 125 -4.33 -7.20 1.31
CA ASP A 125 -4.28 -5.78 1.54
C ASP A 125 -5.40 -5.11 0.74
N THR A 126 -6.17 -4.25 1.39
CA THR A 126 -7.35 -3.63 0.82
C THR A 126 -7.09 -2.15 0.53
N PRO A 127 -7.39 -1.65 -0.67
CA PRO A 127 -7.27 -0.22 -0.93
C PRO A 127 -8.33 0.56 -0.15
N ALA A 128 -7.98 1.78 0.25
CA ALA A 128 -8.93 2.68 0.91
C ALA A 128 -10.06 3.10 -0.04
N SER A 129 -11.14 3.61 0.53
CA SER A 129 -12.27 4.19 -0.20
C SER A 129 -12.61 5.60 0.29
N ASN A 130 -11.59 6.34 0.78
CA ASN A 130 -11.73 7.61 1.47
C ASN A 130 -12.19 8.77 0.57
N HIS A 131 -11.97 8.67 -0.74
CA HIS A 131 -12.26 9.74 -1.71
C HIS A 131 -13.61 9.52 -2.40
N GLY A 132 -14.70 9.49 -1.63
CA GLY A 132 -16.04 9.24 -2.16
C GLY A 132 -16.15 7.87 -2.82
N GLY A 133 -15.65 6.83 -2.16
CA GLY A 133 -15.63 5.45 -2.63
C GLY A 133 -14.46 5.12 -3.55
N GLY A 134 -13.36 5.85 -3.48
CA GLY A 134 -12.15 5.60 -4.24
C GLY A 134 -10.87 5.74 -3.43
N SER A 135 -9.75 5.41 -4.05
CA SER A 135 -8.39 5.54 -3.53
C SER A 135 -7.51 6.34 -4.49
N SER A 136 -6.58 7.13 -3.94
CA SER A 136 -5.55 7.83 -4.70
C SER A 136 -4.41 6.89 -5.03
N PHE A 137 -3.87 7.03 -6.24
CA PHE A 137 -2.70 6.31 -6.72
C PHE A 137 -1.66 7.29 -7.26
N SER A 138 -0.38 7.08 -6.95
CA SER A 138 0.73 7.68 -7.71
C SER A 138 1.35 6.64 -8.63
N PHE A 139 1.89 7.08 -9.76
CA PHE A 139 2.48 6.21 -10.79
C PHE A 139 3.97 6.47 -10.95
N ALA A 140 4.67 5.53 -11.58
CA ALA A 140 6.13 5.57 -11.69
C ALA A 140 6.65 6.67 -12.63
N ASP A 141 5.81 7.26 -13.47
CA ASP A 141 6.12 8.44 -14.28
C ASP A 141 5.88 9.77 -13.53
N GLY A 142 5.35 9.72 -12.31
CA GLY A 142 5.09 10.87 -11.45
C GLY A 142 3.67 11.43 -11.49
N HIS A 143 2.79 10.94 -12.37
CA HIS A 143 1.39 11.38 -12.33
C HIS A 143 0.62 10.72 -11.18
N SER A 144 -0.56 11.21 -10.89
CA SER A 144 -1.49 10.63 -9.93
C SER A 144 -2.91 10.59 -10.47
N GLU A 145 -3.68 9.58 -10.06
CA GLU A 145 -5.09 9.48 -10.39
C GLU A 145 -5.93 9.00 -9.21
N LEU A 146 -7.23 9.28 -9.29
CA LEU A 146 -8.23 8.80 -8.34
C LEU A 146 -9.02 7.66 -8.97
N LYS A 147 -8.84 6.44 -8.47
CA LYS A 147 -9.63 5.29 -8.85
C LYS A 147 -10.88 5.19 -8.00
N LYS A 148 -12.05 5.30 -8.62
CA LYS A 148 -13.34 4.97 -8.00
C LYS A 148 -13.58 3.48 -8.06
N TRP A 149 -13.89 2.89 -6.91
CA TRP A 149 -14.23 1.46 -6.81
C TRP A 149 -15.67 1.22 -7.19
N LEU A 150 -15.92 0.10 -7.85
CA LEU A 150 -17.24 -0.30 -8.30
C LEU A 150 -18.00 -1.07 -7.20
N SER A 151 -17.31 -2.05 -6.61
CA SER A 151 -17.91 -3.04 -5.72
C SER A 151 -17.96 -2.63 -4.26
N SER A 152 -18.98 -3.08 -3.56
CA SER A 152 -19.04 -3.08 -2.10
C SER A 152 -18.03 -4.04 -1.47
N SER A 153 -17.53 -5.05 -2.20
CA SER A 153 -16.46 -5.94 -1.74
C SER A 153 -15.09 -5.26 -1.69
N THR A 154 -14.94 -4.10 -2.35
CA THR A 154 -13.77 -3.22 -2.28
C THR A 154 -14.01 -2.03 -1.33
N LYS A 155 -15.23 -1.45 -1.35
CA LYS A 155 -15.64 -0.32 -0.49
C LYS A 155 -16.13 -0.82 0.88
N ILE A 156 -15.31 -1.59 1.58
CA ILE A 156 -15.71 -2.16 2.88
C ILE A 156 -15.69 -1.10 3.99
N PRO A 157 -16.59 -1.19 4.98
CA PRO A 157 -16.54 -0.32 6.15
C PRO A 157 -15.39 -0.72 7.08
N VAL A 158 -14.84 0.26 7.80
CA VAL A 158 -13.82 0.02 8.84
C VAL A 158 -14.46 -0.70 10.03
N LYS A 159 -13.94 -1.88 10.38
CA LYS A 159 -14.43 -2.74 11.47
C LYS A 159 -13.36 -3.01 12.55
N TYR A 160 -12.13 -2.56 12.32
CA TYR A 160 -10.95 -2.86 13.17
C TYR A 160 -10.68 -4.36 13.32
N GLY A 161 -10.89 -5.12 12.27
CA GLY A 161 -10.68 -6.55 12.21
C GLY A 161 -10.34 -7.00 10.79
N TRP A 162 -9.66 -8.15 10.71
CA TRP A 162 -9.25 -8.75 9.45
C TRP A 162 -10.43 -9.46 8.76
N GLY A 163 -10.37 -9.48 7.46
CA GLY A 163 -11.25 -10.25 6.61
C GLY A 163 -12.03 -9.38 5.63
N THR A 164 -11.91 -9.76 4.38
CA THR A 164 -12.59 -9.11 3.27
C THR A 164 -13.57 -10.09 2.61
N PRO A 165 -14.68 -9.63 2.07
CA PRO A 165 -15.60 -10.48 1.32
C PRO A 165 -14.95 -10.98 0.03
N SER A 166 -15.40 -12.12 -0.46
CA SER A 166 -15.07 -12.59 -1.79
C SER A 166 -15.58 -11.61 -2.85
N PHE A 167 -14.86 -11.51 -3.97
CA PHE A 167 -15.21 -10.61 -5.04
C PHE A 167 -16.53 -11.03 -5.72
N ASP A 168 -17.45 -10.09 -5.82
CA ASP A 168 -18.53 -10.12 -6.78
C ASP A 168 -18.02 -9.78 -8.19
N ALA A 169 -18.93 -9.65 -9.17
CA ALA A 169 -18.55 -9.33 -10.55
C ALA A 169 -17.80 -8.00 -10.67
N ASP A 170 -18.22 -6.97 -9.92
CA ASP A 170 -17.57 -5.66 -9.94
C ASP A 170 -16.27 -5.63 -9.09
N GLY A 171 -16.20 -6.41 -8.01
CA GLY A 171 -14.98 -6.61 -7.26
C GLY A 171 -13.87 -7.26 -8.08
N LYS A 172 -14.23 -8.19 -8.97
CA LYS A 172 -13.28 -8.76 -9.94
C LYS A 172 -12.75 -7.72 -10.93
N LYS A 173 -13.60 -6.77 -11.38
CA LYS A 173 -13.17 -5.65 -12.24
C LYS A 173 -12.26 -4.70 -11.49
N ASP A 174 -12.57 -4.37 -10.23
CA ASP A 174 -11.73 -3.54 -9.37
C ASP A 174 -10.36 -4.17 -9.17
N PHE A 175 -10.33 -5.47 -8.86
CA PHE A 175 -9.08 -6.21 -8.67
C PHE A 175 -8.28 -6.35 -9.98
N ALA A 176 -8.94 -6.57 -11.11
CA ALA A 176 -8.29 -6.63 -12.43
C ALA A 176 -7.62 -5.29 -12.77
N TRP A 177 -8.30 -4.15 -12.54
CA TRP A 177 -7.74 -2.83 -12.74
C TRP A 177 -6.46 -2.61 -11.93
N TRP A 178 -6.48 -2.98 -10.64
CA TRP A 178 -5.32 -2.91 -9.75
C TRP A 178 -4.19 -3.84 -10.23
N ARG A 179 -4.52 -5.09 -10.54
CA ARG A 179 -3.55 -6.13 -10.95
C ARG A 179 -2.79 -5.72 -12.22
N GLU A 180 -3.49 -5.20 -13.23
CA GLU A 180 -2.90 -4.74 -14.48
C GLU A 180 -1.89 -3.61 -14.31
N ARG A 181 -1.99 -2.88 -13.18
CA ARG A 181 -1.14 -1.72 -12.86
C ARG A 181 -0.09 -2.02 -11.78
N THR A 182 -0.02 -3.24 -11.31
CA THR A 182 0.92 -3.61 -10.22
C THR A 182 2.32 -3.91 -10.73
N GLY A 183 2.49 -4.19 -12.03
CA GLY A 183 3.81 -4.50 -12.59
C GLY A 183 4.21 -5.97 -12.41
N PHE A 184 3.26 -6.90 -12.48
CA PHE A 184 3.53 -8.34 -12.45
C PHE A 184 4.27 -8.79 -13.71
N ILE A 185 5.61 -8.83 -13.64
CA ILE A 185 6.47 -9.31 -14.71
C ILE A 185 7.13 -10.60 -14.24
N SER A 186 6.77 -11.72 -14.88
CA SER A 186 7.36 -13.02 -14.58
C SER A 186 8.84 -13.08 -14.99
N TYR A 187 9.60 -13.91 -14.27
CA TYR A 187 10.94 -14.32 -14.67
C TYR A 187 10.88 -15.31 -15.80
#